data_f07867b0508651f38832456e6ff3d57c
#
_entry.id   f07867b0508651f38832456e6ff3d57c
#
_cell.length_a   1.000
_cell.length_b   1.000
_cell.length_c   1.000
_cell.angle_alpha   90.00
_cell.angle_beta   90.00
_cell.angle_gamma   90.00
#
_symmetry.space_group_name_H-M   'P 1'
#
loop_
_entity.id
_entity.type
_entity.pdbx_description
1 polymer ?
#
loop_
_entity_poly.entity_id
_entity_poly.type
_entity_poly.pdbx_seq_one_letter_code
_entity_poly.pdbx_strand_id
1 'polypeptide(L)'
;MGTLFLEKHFSPLDILVKNFFQQEQEEFQTPTNRIINHPVDIYEDKTGLFFDIACTGLTKKMIKVDVEEDVLRVSYDKKELDKIEETHFYHSGIAKRNFNLGWKIARRFDITKIEASMKDGLLKLFIPLTPESQSKSVSIK
;
A
#
# COMPACT_ATOMS: atom_id res chain seq x y z
N MET A 1 26.81 -23.82 -6.32
CA MET A 1 27.98 -24.12 -7.22
C MET A 1 27.79 -23.63 -8.64
N GLY A 2 26.59 -23.52 -9.16
CA GLY A 2 26.33 -22.95 -10.49
C GLY A 2 26.50 -21.44 -10.61
N THR A 3 26.55 -20.72 -9.52
CA THR A 3 26.57 -19.25 -9.48
C THR A 3 27.88 -18.64 -10.00
N LEU A 4 29.03 -19.23 -9.68
CA LEU A 4 30.33 -18.75 -10.13
C LEU A 4 30.55 -18.93 -11.62
N PHE A 5 29.99 -19.97 -12.22
CA PHE A 5 30.08 -20.23 -13.66
C PHE A 5 29.18 -19.28 -14.46
N LEU A 6 28.02 -18.94 -13.94
CA LEU A 6 27.08 -18.02 -14.56
C LEU A 6 27.58 -16.57 -14.54
N GLU A 7 28.27 -16.16 -13.48
CA GLU A 7 28.79 -14.80 -13.34
C GLU A 7 29.86 -14.44 -14.40
N LYS A 8 30.58 -15.43 -14.94
CA LYS A 8 31.58 -15.20 -15.97
C LYS A 8 31.02 -14.81 -17.34
N HIS A 9 29.73 -15.05 -17.55
CA HIS A 9 29.11 -14.85 -18.86
C HIS A 9 28.15 -13.67 -18.90
N PHE A 10 27.92 -13.00 -17.76
CA PHE A 10 27.01 -11.86 -17.66
C PHE A 10 27.77 -10.53 -17.68
N SER A 11 27.24 -9.57 -18.43
CA SER A 11 27.68 -8.18 -18.34
C SER A 11 27.32 -7.57 -16.97
N PRO A 12 27.97 -6.46 -16.57
CA PRO A 12 27.58 -5.76 -15.33
C PRO A 12 26.10 -5.38 -15.28
N LEU A 13 25.52 -5.07 -16.44
CA LEU A 13 24.08 -4.77 -16.54
C LEU A 13 23.22 -6.01 -16.27
N ASP A 14 23.62 -7.16 -16.81
CA ASP A 14 22.90 -8.42 -16.59
C ASP A 14 22.93 -8.84 -15.13
N ILE A 15 24.05 -8.63 -14.46
CA ILE A 15 24.18 -8.88 -13.01
C ILE A 15 23.26 -7.97 -12.21
N LEU A 16 23.17 -6.69 -12.57
CA LEU A 16 22.30 -5.73 -11.91
C LEU A 16 20.82 -6.12 -12.07
N VAL A 17 20.40 -6.45 -13.29
CA VAL A 17 19.04 -6.91 -13.59
C VAL A 17 18.72 -8.21 -12.84
N LYS A 18 19.65 -9.17 -12.84
CA LYS A 18 19.49 -10.43 -12.11
C LYS A 18 19.34 -10.21 -10.61
N ASN A 19 20.15 -9.35 -10.01
CA ASN A 19 20.06 -9.03 -8.59
C ASN A 19 18.73 -8.38 -8.25
N PHE A 20 18.23 -7.51 -9.10
CA PHE A 20 16.92 -6.89 -8.95
C PHE A 20 15.79 -7.94 -8.92
N PHE A 21 15.78 -8.87 -9.87
CA PHE A 21 14.79 -9.94 -9.93
C PHE A 21 14.94 -10.97 -8.81
N GLN A 22 16.15 -11.25 -8.35
CA GLN A 22 16.37 -12.14 -7.22
C GLN A 22 15.83 -11.55 -5.91
N GLN A 23 15.98 -10.26 -5.69
CA GLN A 23 15.38 -9.59 -4.54
C GLN A 23 13.86 -9.74 -4.52
N GLU A 24 13.23 -9.59 -5.68
CA GLU A 24 11.78 -9.83 -5.79
C GLU A 24 11.41 -11.30 -5.51
N GLN A 25 12.18 -12.25 -5.96
CA GLN A 25 11.93 -13.67 -5.73
C GLN A 25 12.19 -14.11 -4.29
N GLU A 26 13.20 -13.56 -3.63
CA GLU A 26 13.46 -13.83 -2.21
C GLU A 26 12.36 -13.30 -1.32
N GLU A 27 11.75 -12.17 -1.66
CA GLU A 27 10.56 -11.67 -0.96
C GLU A 27 9.37 -12.62 -1.03
N PHE A 28 9.26 -13.41 -2.09
CA PHE A 28 8.21 -14.42 -2.24
C PHE A 28 8.48 -15.73 -1.51
N GLN A 29 9.73 -16.07 -1.22
CA GLN A 29 10.10 -17.39 -0.71
C GLN A 29 10.26 -17.49 0.80
N THR A 30 10.36 -16.38 1.50
CA THR A 30 10.51 -16.39 2.95
C THR A 30 9.18 -16.15 3.65
N PRO A 31 8.66 -17.14 4.40
CA PRO A 31 7.43 -16.93 5.19
C PRO A 31 7.63 -16.05 6.42
N THR A 32 8.79 -15.49 6.59
CA THR A 32 9.10 -14.58 7.68
C THR A 32 8.57 -13.18 7.36
N ASN A 33 7.63 -12.70 8.14
CA ASN A 33 7.23 -11.33 8.49
C ASN A 33 7.93 -10.15 7.75
N ARG A 34 8.30 -10.30 6.49
CA ARG A 34 8.65 -9.16 5.68
C ARG A 34 7.35 -8.40 5.44
N ILE A 35 7.23 -7.29 6.10
CA ILE A 35 6.22 -6.29 5.81
C ILE A 35 6.39 -5.96 4.33
N ILE A 36 5.52 -6.51 3.50
CA ILE A 36 5.42 -6.07 2.12
C ILE A 36 4.98 -4.62 2.21
N ASN A 37 5.91 -3.72 2.02
CA ASN A 37 5.63 -2.30 2.05
C ASN A 37 4.76 -1.95 0.85
N HIS A 38 3.45 -1.96 1.07
CA HIS A 38 2.53 -1.42 0.11
C HIS A 38 2.71 0.10 0.06
N PRO A 39 2.89 0.72 -1.12
CA PRO A 39 3.11 2.16 -1.20
C PRO A 39 1.92 2.96 -0.67
N VAL A 40 2.17 3.72 0.37
CA VAL A 40 1.19 4.57 1.05
C VAL A 40 1.88 5.86 1.47
N ASP A 41 1.26 6.99 1.17
CA ASP A 41 1.62 8.28 1.75
C ASP A 41 0.61 8.63 2.84
N ILE A 42 1.11 9.00 4.01
CA ILE A 42 0.29 9.42 5.15
C ILE A 42 0.76 10.81 5.56
N TYR A 43 -0.13 11.76 5.53
CA TYR A 43 0.19 13.15 5.85
C TYR A 43 -0.98 13.86 6.51
N GLU A 44 -0.71 14.93 7.20
CA GLU A 44 -1.74 15.77 7.81
C GLU A 44 -1.54 17.24 7.44
N ASP A 45 -2.64 17.97 7.43
CA ASP A 45 -2.68 19.41 7.34
C ASP A 45 -3.60 19.99 8.42
N LYS A 46 -3.94 21.27 8.29
CA LYS A 46 -4.81 21.96 9.25
C LYS A 46 -6.23 21.39 9.32
N THR A 47 -6.66 20.61 8.33
CA THR A 47 -8.02 20.08 8.21
C THR A 47 -8.16 18.67 8.72
N GLY A 48 -7.11 17.86 8.62
CA GLY A 48 -7.16 16.48 9.05
C GLY A 48 -6.02 15.61 8.55
N LEU A 49 -6.25 14.31 8.56
CA LEU A 49 -5.32 13.26 8.20
C LEU A 49 -5.67 12.69 6.82
N PHE A 50 -4.67 12.51 6.00
CA PHE A 50 -4.79 12.00 4.64
C PHE A 50 -3.99 10.72 4.45
N PHE A 51 -4.57 9.80 3.67
CA PHE A 51 -3.91 8.59 3.19
C PHE A 51 -4.03 8.56 1.67
N ASP A 52 -2.90 8.43 0.98
CA ASP A 52 -2.87 8.13 -0.44
C ASP A 52 -2.30 6.72 -0.61
N ILE A 53 -3.14 5.77 -1.01
CA ILE A 53 -2.80 4.36 -1.10
C ILE A 53 -2.73 3.96 -2.57
N ALA A 54 -1.59 3.42 -3.01
CA ALA A 54 -1.42 2.97 -4.37
C ALA A 54 -2.35 1.78 -4.70
N CYS A 55 -3.23 1.97 -5.66
CA CYS A 55 -4.22 0.97 -6.09
C CYS A 55 -4.24 0.83 -7.61
N THR A 56 -3.07 0.83 -8.23
CA THR A 56 -2.91 0.75 -9.68
C THR A 56 -3.58 -0.50 -10.25
N GLY A 57 -4.46 -0.30 -11.21
CA GLY A 57 -5.18 -1.40 -11.87
C GLY A 57 -6.33 -2.01 -11.06
N LEU A 58 -6.64 -1.46 -9.89
CA LEU A 58 -7.78 -1.86 -9.07
C LEU A 58 -8.95 -0.89 -9.24
N THR A 59 -10.15 -1.40 -9.10
CA THR A 59 -11.36 -0.57 -9.06
C THR A 59 -11.83 -0.41 -7.62
N LYS A 60 -12.62 0.62 -7.36
CA LYS A 60 -13.18 0.87 -6.02
C LYS A 60 -14.00 -0.29 -5.46
N LYS A 61 -14.59 -1.12 -6.33
CA LYS A 61 -15.38 -2.29 -5.93
C LYS A 61 -14.53 -3.44 -5.38
N MET A 62 -13.24 -3.46 -5.73
CA MET A 62 -12.31 -4.51 -5.31
C MET A 62 -11.70 -4.23 -3.94
N ILE A 63 -11.74 -2.98 -3.50
CA ILE A 63 -11.07 -2.53 -2.27
C ILE A 63 -12.09 -2.42 -1.16
N LYS A 64 -11.72 -2.94 0.01
CA LYS A 64 -12.52 -2.86 1.21
C LYS A 64 -11.87 -1.89 2.20
N VAL A 65 -12.66 -0.94 2.68
CA VAL A 65 -12.26 0.01 3.73
C VAL A 65 -13.16 -0.22 4.93
N ASP A 66 -12.58 -0.64 6.03
CA ASP A 66 -13.28 -0.91 7.27
C ASP A 66 -12.76 -0.02 8.39
N VAL A 67 -13.66 0.39 9.25
CA VAL A 67 -13.34 1.08 10.49
C VAL A 67 -13.94 0.29 11.65
N GLU A 68 -13.08 -0.13 12.57
CA GLU A 68 -13.46 -0.81 13.78
C GLU A 68 -12.81 -0.11 14.97
N GLU A 69 -13.65 0.49 15.82
CA GLU A 69 -13.21 1.36 16.92
C GLU A 69 -12.31 2.51 16.40
N ASP A 70 -11.02 2.49 16.73
CA ASP A 70 -10.02 3.47 16.29
C ASP A 70 -9.06 2.93 15.23
N VAL A 71 -9.37 1.76 14.67
CA VAL A 71 -8.52 1.10 13.66
C VAL A 71 -9.14 1.24 12.27
N LEU A 72 -8.38 1.82 11.37
CA LEU A 72 -8.68 1.87 9.94
C LEU A 72 -8.00 0.69 9.24
N ARG A 73 -8.77 -0.10 8.49
CA ARG A 73 -8.26 -1.19 7.67
C ARG A 73 -8.59 -0.97 6.22
N VAL A 74 -7.61 -1.19 5.37
CA VAL A 74 -7.78 -1.17 3.92
C VAL A 74 -7.22 -2.46 3.36
N SER A 75 -8.03 -3.17 2.61
CA SER A 75 -7.66 -4.48 2.09
C SER A 75 -8.12 -4.70 0.66
N TYR A 76 -7.36 -5.51 -0.05
CA TYR A 76 -7.69 -6.09 -1.33
C TYR A 76 -7.31 -7.57 -1.31
N ASP A 77 -8.27 -8.40 -1.66
CA ASP A 77 -8.07 -9.85 -1.78
C ASP A 77 -8.36 -10.29 -3.22
N LYS A 78 -7.29 -10.71 -3.89
CA LYS A 78 -7.38 -11.24 -5.24
C LYS A 78 -7.97 -12.65 -5.18
N LYS A 79 -9.15 -12.82 -5.74
CA LYS A 79 -9.77 -14.14 -5.86
C LYS A 79 -9.00 -15.02 -6.86
N GLU A 80 -8.89 -16.31 -6.58
CA GLU A 80 -8.21 -17.27 -7.47
C GLU A 80 -8.82 -17.33 -8.88
N LEU A 81 -10.11 -17.00 -9.00
CA LEU A 81 -10.83 -16.93 -10.28
C LEU A 81 -10.29 -15.88 -11.25
N ASP A 82 -9.53 -14.91 -10.76
CA ASP A 82 -8.90 -13.88 -11.59
C ASP A 82 -7.57 -14.34 -12.21
N LYS A 83 -7.14 -15.57 -11.94
CA LYS A 83 -5.99 -16.17 -12.59
C LYS A 83 -6.38 -16.62 -14.00
N ILE A 84 -5.86 -15.93 -14.98
CA ILE A 84 -5.95 -16.42 -16.39
C ILE A 84 -4.93 -17.56 -16.49
N GLU A 85 -5.43 -18.79 -16.55
CA GLU A 85 -4.62 -20.03 -16.48
C GLU A 85 -3.55 -20.15 -17.58
N GLU A 86 -3.70 -19.43 -18.69
CA GLU A 86 -2.80 -19.52 -19.85
C GLU A 86 -1.82 -18.34 -19.98
N THR A 87 -1.80 -17.42 -19.03
CA THR A 87 -0.94 -16.24 -19.11
C THR A 87 0.42 -16.49 -18.47
N HIS A 88 1.47 -16.36 -19.28
CA HIS A 88 2.85 -16.41 -18.81
C HIS A 88 3.44 -15.02 -18.75
N PHE A 89 3.83 -14.57 -17.54
CA PHE A 89 4.50 -13.29 -17.35
C PHE A 89 6.00 -13.45 -17.40
N TYR A 90 6.66 -12.75 -18.28
CA TYR A 90 8.12 -12.61 -18.26
C TYR A 90 8.57 -11.74 -17.09
N HIS A 91 7.78 -10.73 -16.75
CA HIS A 91 7.95 -9.87 -15.59
C HIS A 91 6.59 -9.35 -15.14
N SER A 92 6.35 -9.35 -13.84
CA SER A 92 5.12 -8.84 -13.24
C SER A 92 5.45 -7.80 -12.15
N GLY A 93 5.75 -6.58 -12.59
CA GLY A 93 6.06 -5.46 -11.69
C GLY A 93 4.83 -4.73 -11.19
N ILE A 94 3.77 -4.66 -12.03
CA ILE A 94 2.47 -4.12 -11.62
C ILE A 94 1.67 -5.29 -11.06
N ALA A 95 2.04 -5.70 -9.87
CA ALA A 95 1.33 -6.78 -9.23
C ALA A 95 0.07 -6.23 -8.54
N LYS A 96 -1.08 -6.68 -9.00
CA LYS A 96 -2.32 -6.57 -8.25
C LYS A 96 -2.25 -7.55 -7.07
N ARG A 97 -1.38 -7.22 -6.11
CA ARG A 97 -1.11 -8.07 -4.95
C ARG A 97 -2.17 -7.88 -3.89
N ASN A 98 -2.48 -8.95 -3.19
CA ASN A 98 -3.28 -8.87 -1.99
C ASN A 98 -2.57 -7.97 -0.97
N PHE A 99 -3.31 -7.10 -0.33
CA PHE A 99 -2.82 -6.32 0.78
C PHE A 99 -3.87 -6.22 1.88
N ASN A 100 -3.40 -6.11 3.09
CA ASN A 100 -4.23 -5.87 4.27
C ASN A 100 -3.46 -4.91 5.17
N LEU A 101 -3.87 -3.65 5.11
CA LEU A 101 -3.23 -2.55 5.83
C LEU A 101 -4.11 -2.14 7.00
N GLY A 102 -3.49 -1.80 8.12
CA GLY A 102 -4.21 -1.34 9.30
C GLY A 102 -3.44 -0.27 10.03
N TRP A 103 -4.15 0.76 10.47
CA TRP A 103 -3.60 1.85 11.26
C TRP A 103 -4.50 2.20 12.43
N LYS A 104 -3.90 2.43 13.56
CA LYS A 104 -4.59 3.01 14.71
C LYS A 104 -4.61 4.53 14.56
N ILE A 105 -5.79 5.09 14.56
CA ILE A 105 -6.01 6.52 14.35
C ILE A 105 -6.08 7.24 15.70
N ALA A 106 -5.32 8.31 15.83
CA ALA A 106 -5.31 9.12 17.03
C ALA A 106 -6.69 9.78 17.27
N ARG A 107 -7.07 9.93 18.53
CA ARG A 107 -8.38 10.46 18.93
C ARG A 107 -8.68 11.89 18.50
N ARG A 108 -7.64 12.64 18.16
CA ARG A 108 -7.80 14.01 17.61
C ARG A 108 -8.42 14.05 16.22
N PHE A 109 -8.47 12.91 15.54
CA PHE A 109 -9.15 12.75 14.24
C PHE A 109 -10.48 12.05 14.42
N ASP A 110 -11.50 12.56 13.73
CA ASP A 110 -12.84 11.98 13.77
C ASP A 110 -12.99 10.88 12.70
N ILE A 111 -12.65 9.67 13.08
CA ILE A 111 -12.71 8.51 12.17
C ILE A 111 -14.13 8.19 11.69
N THR A 112 -15.16 8.63 12.42
CA THR A 112 -16.56 8.41 12.02
C THR A 112 -16.95 9.23 10.78
N LYS A 113 -16.19 10.28 10.48
CA LYS A 113 -16.39 11.14 9.32
C LYS A 113 -15.37 10.90 8.21
N ILE A 114 -14.83 9.69 8.13
CA ILE A 114 -13.90 9.33 7.07
C ILE A 114 -14.56 9.44 5.70
N GLU A 115 -13.84 10.03 4.77
CA GLU A 115 -14.22 10.13 3.36
C GLU A 115 -13.23 9.33 2.52
N ALA A 116 -13.73 8.62 1.52
CA ALA A 116 -12.93 7.82 0.61
C ALA A 116 -13.23 8.18 -0.85
N SER A 117 -12.21 8.32 -1.64
CA SER A 117 -12.32 8.52 -3.09
C SER A 117 -11.21 7.77 -3.83
N MET A 118 -11.49 7.41 -5.08
CA MET A 118 -10.55 6.73 -5.95
C MET A 118 -10.30 7.59 -7.18
N LYS A 119 -9.06 7.98 -7.40
CA LYS A 119 -8.67 8.78 -8.55
C LYS A 119 -7.22 8.48 -8.96
N ASP A 120 -6.99 8.39 -10.25
CA ASP A 120 -5.66 8.24 -10.84
C ASP A 120 -4.85 7.07 -10.26
N GLY A 121 -5.51 5.96 -9.96
CA GLY A 121 -4.88 4.78 -9.37
C GLY A 121 -4.54 4.90 -7.88
N LEU A 122 -5.00 5.97 -7.23
CA LEU A 122 -4.85 6.18 -5.80
C LEU A 122 -6.18 6.10 -5.07
N LEU A 123 -6.21 5.35 -3.99
CA LEU A 123 -7.28 5.43 -2.99
C LEU A 123 -6.91 6.55 -2.03
N LYS A 124 -7.74 7.58 -1.99
CA LYS A 124 -7.57 8.74 -1.11
C LYS A 124 -8.54 8.66 0.04
N LEU A 125 -8.02 8.65 1.24
CA LEU A 125 -8.81 8.69 2.47
C LEU A 125 -8.55 10.00 3.19
N PHE A 126 -9.59 10.59 3.73
CA PHE A 126 -9.52 11.81 4.55
C PHE A 126 -10.27 11.61 5.85
N ILE A 127 -9.62 11.95 6.95
CA ILE A 127 -10.20 11.91 8.30
C ILE A 127 -10.07 13.30 8.92
N PRO A 128 -11.16 14.03 9.13
CA PRO A 128 -11.10 15.38 9.66
C PRO A 128 -10.67 15.41 11.13
N LEU A 129 -10.13 16.54 11.56
CA LEU A 129 -9.89 16.81 12.96
C LEU A 129 -11.24 16.91 13.72
N THR A 130 -11.26 16.40 14.95
CA THR A 130 -12.39 16.64 15.83
C THR A 130 -12.53 18.14 16.14
N PRO A 131 -13.75 18.66 16.37
CA PRO A 131 -13.95 20.06 16.72
C PRO A 131 -13.14 20.52 17.93
N GLU A 132 -12.92 19.62 18.89
CA GLU A 132 -12.13 19.86 20.10
C GLU A 132 -10.63 20.00 19.84
N SER A 133 -10.14 19.39 18.76
CA SER A 133 -8.73 19.37 18.36
C SER A 133 -8.38 20.50 17.38
N GLN A 134 -9.34 21.28 16.93
CA GLN A 134 -9.08 22.42 16.08
C GLN A 134 -8.44 23.55 16.85
N SER A 135 -7.52 24.26 16.19
CA SER A 135 -6.89 25.44 16.76
C SER A 135 -7.94 26.51 17.13
N LYS A 136 -7.90 26.95 18.37
CA LYS A 136 -8.76 28.03 18.88
C LYS A 136 -7.90 29.25 19.17
N SER A 137 -8.30 30.39 18.67
CA SER A 137 -7.73 31.67 19.07
C SER A 137 -8.44 32.17 20.33
N VAL A 138 -7.67 32.51 21.34
CA VAL A 138 -8.21 33.06 22.59
C VAL A 138 -7.88 34.55 22.66
N SER A 139 -8.92 35.37 22.78
CA SER A 139 -8.73 36.80 23.00
C SER A 139 -8.46 37.09 24.49
N ILE A 140 -7.47 37.90 24.72
CA ILE A 140 -7.13 38.35 26.10
C ILE A 140 -8.02 39.52 26.45
N LYS A 141 -8.70 39.38 27.56
CA LYS A 141 -9.51 40.46 28.12
C LYS A 141 -8.67 41.43 28.90
#